data_4e7e36cb46a11149c0a41856bbfd68d8
#
_entry.id   4e7e36cb46a11149c0a41856bbfd68d8
#
_cell.length_a   1.000
_cell.length_b   1.000
_cell.length_c   1.000
_cell.angle_alpha   90.00
_cell.angle_beta   90.00
_cell.angle_gamma   90.00
#
_symmetry.space_group_name_H-M   'P 1'
#
loop_
_entity.id
_entity.type
_entity.pdbx_description
1 polymer ?
#
loop_
_entity_poly.entity_id
_entity_poly.type
_entity_poly.pdbx_seq_one_letter_code
_entity_poly.pdbx_strand_id
1 'polypeptide(L)'
;MYVRPFAVCMLLVAAVSCRNDSSGNDASGTFEATEVVVSAEASGRIVYMDVQEGEDLKAGQVYGLVDTVQLYLQKKQLEAGVNAALSRRRDAATQTAYIREQIEVNKREADRVRNLIKADAANTKQLDDITSSIKLLETQLAATEADIEQNNTVADAEASSYQAQIAQVDESLRRCRVVSPIDGKVLVKYAEPGELTAAGKPLFKIADLNRMSLRAYVTGSQLTGIKLGQKVRVFADSGVDGVREYEGTVSWISDQSEFTPKTIQTRDERANLVYAIKVSFVNDGYVKIGMYGDIRF
;
A
#
# COMPACT_ATOMS: atom_id res chain seq x y z
N MET A 1 18.53 85.28 66.31
CA MET A 1 17.19 84.77 65.97
C MET A 1 17.33 83.92 64.73
N TYR A 2 17.19 82.62 64.91
CA TYR A 2 17.60 81.62 63.96
C TYR A 2 16.48 81.30 62.94
N VAL A 3 16.80 81.33 61.65
CA VAL A 3 15.93 80.80 60.60
C VAL A 3 16.69 79.63 59.94
N ARG A 4 16.16 78.45 60.11
CA ARG A 4 16.66 77.16 59.48
C ARG A 4 16.20 77.09 58.03
N PRO A 5 17.04 76.69 57.10
CA PRO A 5 16.62 76.37 55.75
C PRO A 5 16.07 74.90 55.68
N PHE A 6 14.89 74.80 55.15
CA PHE A 6 14.21 73.56 54.88
C PHE A 6 14.84 72.92 53.62
N ALA A 7 15.48 71.74 53.78
CA ALA A 7 16.00 70.98 52.70
C ALA A 7 14.84 70.30 51.92
N VAL A 8 14.65 70.72 50.69
CA VAL A 8 13.74 70.07 49.76
C VAL A 8 14.37 68.76 49.27
N CYS A 9 13.92 67.67 49.88
CA CYS A 9 14.30 66.31 49.41
C CYS A 9 13.50 66.00 48.16
N MET A 10 14.14 66.08 46.98
CA MET A 10 13.57 65.76 45.68
C MET A 10 13.58 64.24 45.54
N LEU A 11 12.44 63.64 45.83
CA LEU A 11 12.23 62.17 45.63
C LEU A 11 12.17 61.89 44.11
N LEU A 12 13.29 61.43 43.56
CA LEU A 12 13.33 60.83 42.26
C LEU A 12 12.57 59.44 42.35
N VAL A 13 11.30 59.47 42.00
CA VAL A 13 10.55 58.24 41.75
C VAL A 13 11.10 57.64 40.43
N ALA A 14 12.04 56.71 40.56
CA ALA A 14 12.41 55.83 39.47
C ALA A 14 11.17 55.05 39.11
N ALA A 15 10.51 55.40 38.02
CA ALA A 15 9.52 54.58 37.35
C ALA A 15 10.25 53.30 36.85
N VAL A 16 10.28 52.29 37.68
CA VAL A 16 10.53 50.91 37.23
C VAL A 16 9.36 50.59 36.33
N SER A 17 9.54 50.85 35.03
CA SER A 17 8.71 50.31 34.00
C SER A 17 8.86 48.80 34.12
N CYS A 18 7.89 48.16 34.77
CA CYS A 18 7.65 46.73 34.57
C CYS A 18 7.42 46.55 33.06
N ARG A 19 8.48 46.21 32.34
CA ARG A 19 8.33 45.54 31.10
C ARG A 19 7.56 44.30 31.44
N ASN A 20 6.26 44.36 31.25
CA ASN A 20 5.45 43.19 31.12
C ASN A 20 6.00 42.49 29.88
N ASP A 21 7.02 41.67 30.05
CA ASP A 21 7.36 40.63 29.09
C ASP A 21 6.16 39.69 29.09
N SER A 22 5.12 40.12 28.39
CA SER A 22 4.10 39.18 27.94
C SER A 22 4.81 38.24 26.97
N SER A 23 5.52 37.28 27.56
CA SER A 23 5.92 36.05 26.88
C SER A 23 4.64 35.28 26.52
N GLY A 24 3.71 35.98 25.87
CA GLY A 24 2.46 35.44 25.40
C GLY A 24 2.75 34.49 24.27
N ASN A 25 2.49 33.26 24.51
CA ASN A 25 2.36 32.31 23.41
C ASN A 25 1.19 32.75 22.55
N ASP A 26 1.38 32.79 21.23
CA ASP A 26 0.39 33.38 20.32
C ASP A 26 -0.78 32.39 20.09
N ALA A 27 -0.55 31.07 20.21
CA ALA A 27 -1.56 30.05 20.10
C ALA A 27 -1.17 28.79 20.90
N SER A 28 -2.17 28.11 21.44
CA SER A 28 -1.99 26.88 22.22
C SER A 28 -2.80 25.73 21.61
N GLY A 29 -2.33 24.51 21.81
CA GLY A 29 -3.00 23.33 21.28
C GLY A 29 -2.48 22.01 21.80
N THR A 30 -2.73 20.93 21.05
CA THR A 30 -2.31 19.58 21.40
C THR A 30 -1.51 18.95 20.28
N PHE A 31 -0.52 18.14 20.67
CA PHE A 31 0.30 17.41 19.71
C PHE A 31 -0.44 16.18 19.15
N GLU A 32 -0.40 16.06 17.84
CA GLU A 32 -0.98 14.96 17.06
C GLU A 32 0.09 14.30 16.20
N ALA A 33 -0.10 13.03 15.88
CA ALA A 33 0.68 12.31 14.88
C ALA A 33 -0.25 11.73 13.81
N THR A 34 0.31 11.33 12.67
CA THR A 34 -0.43 10.56 11.68
C THR A 34 -0.59 9.14 12.18
N GLU A 35 -1.81 8.76 12.52
CA GLU A 35 -2.16 7.43 13.00
C GLU A 35 -2.77 6.61 11.86
N VAL A 36 -2.39 5.34 11.77
CA VAL A 36 -2.98 4.37 10.85
C VAL A 36 -3.46 3.16 11.65
N VAL A 37 -4.72 2.80 11.45
CA VAL A 37 -5.29 1.56 11.99
C VAL A 37 -5.07 0.46 10.94
N VAL A 38 -4.19 -0.48 11.25
CA VAL A 38 -3.96 -1.66 10.43
C VAL A 38 -5.04 -2.67 10.72
N SER A 39 -5.83 -3.01 9.70
CA SER A 39 -6.95 -3.94 9.80
C SER A 39 -6.65 -5.21 9.00
N ALA A 40 -7.28 -6.32 9.39
CA ALA A 40 -7.20 -7.57 8.64
C ALA A 40 -7.81 -7.39 7.23
N GLU A 41 -7.12 -7.88 6.21
CA GLU A 41 -7.63 -7.93 4.83
C GLU A 41 -8.27 -9.28 4.50
N ALA A 42 -8.06 -10.30 5.35
CA ALA A 42 -8.62 -11.63 5.22
C ALA A 42 -9.34 -12.08 6.48
N SER A 43 -10.24 -13.06 6.32
CA SER A 43 -10.95 -13.68 7.45
C SER A 43 -10.34 -15.02 7.78
N GLY A 44 -10.16 -15.32 9.07
CA GLY A 44 -9.60 -16.58 9.54
C GLY A 44 -9.02 -16.46 10.95
N ARG A 45 -8.32 -17.51 11.39
CA ARG A 45 -7.58 -17.48 12.66
C ARG A 45 -6.24 -16.78 12.46
N ILE A 46 -5.86 -15.93 13.38
CA ILE A 46 -4.52 -15.34 13.43
C ILE A 46 -3.53 -16.42 13.88
N VAL A 47 -2.63 -16.83 12.98
CA VAL A 47 -1.63 -17.86 13.24
C VAL A 47 -0.51 -17.32 14.14
N TYR A 48 -0.01 -16.13 13.78
CA TYR A 48 0.93 -15.37 14.59
C TYR A 48 0.71 -13.87 14.37
N MET A 49 1.14 -13.07 15.36
CA MET A 49 1.17 -11.60 15.32
C MET A 49 2.35 -11.14 16.15
N ASP A 50 3.44 -10.81 15.48
CA ASP A 50 4.69 -10.33 16.08
C ASP A 50 4.68 -8.81 16.13
N VAL A 51 3.82 -8.29 17.00
CA VAL A 51 3.61 -6.86 17.23
C VAL A 51 3.46 -6.64 18.73
N GLN A 52 4.21 -5.69 19.29
CA GLN A 52 4.10 -5.26 20.68
C GLN A 52 3.86 -3.75 20.78
N GLU A 53 3.09 -3.32 21.78
CA GLU A 53 2.88 -1.89 22.03
C GLU A 53 4.21 -1.22 22.39
N GLY A 54 4.47 -0.08 21.78
CA GLY A 54 5.72 0.65 21.92
C GLY A 54 6.86 0.21 21.00
N GLU A 55 6.67 -0.84 20.19
CA GLU A 55 7.66 -1.32 19.23
C GLU A 55 7.67 -0.45 17.97
N ASP A 56 8.86 -0.30 17.35
CA ASP A 56 9.03 0.39 16.09
C ASP A 56 8.95 -0.60 14.92
N LEU A 57 7.96 -0.40 14.04
CA LEU A 57 7.74 -1.22 12.85
C LEU A 57 8.22 -0.52 11.59
N LYS A 58 8.55 -1.35 10.57
CA LYS A 58 8.97 -0.88 9.25
C LYS A 58 7.89 -1.10 8.19
N ALA A 59 7.70 -0.11 7.33
CA ALA A 59 6.78 -0.20 6.21
C ALA A 59 7.10 -1.38 5.29
N GLY A 60 6.08 -2.10 4.84
CA GLY A 60 6.21 -3.25 3.94
C GLY A 60 6.65 -4.56 4.60
N GLN A 61 7.04 -4.55 5.87
CA GLN A 61 7.41 -5.77 6.60
C GLN A 61 6.17 -6.50 7.12
N VAL A 62 6.23 -7.84 7.09
CA VAL A 62 5.16 -8.72 7.57
C VAL A 62 5.32 -8.95 9.07
N TYR A 63 4.26 -8.67 9.81
CA TYR A 63 4.21 -8.79 11.27
C TYR A 63 3.17 -9.79 11.77
N GLY A 64 2.39 -10.38 10.87
CA GLY A 64 1.39 -11.37 11.24
C GLY A 64 0.89 -12.16 10.05
N LEU A 65 0.19 -13.25 10.35
CA LEU A 65 -0.39 -14.14 9.35
C LEU A 65 -1.76 -14.64 9.82
N VAL A 66 -2.75 -14.49 8.96
CA VAL A 66 -4.04 -15.16 9.06
C VAL A 66 -3.92 -16.53 8.39
N ASP A 67 -4.65 -17.54 8.87
CA ASP A 67 -4.61 -18.91 8.38
C ASP A 67 -4.81 -19.00 6.86
N THR A 68 -3.86 -19.67 6.21
CA THR A 68 -3.78 -19.82 4.74
C THR A 68 -4.02 -21.22 4.25
N VAL A 69 -4.28 -22.19 5.15
CA VAL A 69 -4.31 -23.63 4.80
C VAL A 69 -5.31 -23.91 3.68
N GLN A 70 -6.53 -23.41 3.77
CA GLN A 70 -7.57 -23.62 2.76
C GLN A 70 -7.19 -23.01 1.39
N LEU A 71 -6.65 -21.79 1.37
CA LEU A 71 -6.20 -21.13 0.15
C LEU A 71 -5.01 -21.86 -0.48
N TYR A 72 -4.08 -22.34 0.35
CA TYR A 72 -2.95 -23.12 -0.14
C TYR A 72 -3.40 -24.45 -0.81
N LEU A 73 -4.35 -25.18 -0.19
CA LEU A 73 -4.90 -26.42 -0.76
C LEU A 73 -5.67 -26.13 -2.06
N GLN A 74 -6.44 -25.04 -2.10
CA GLN A 74 -7.12 -24.60 -3.33
C GLN A 74 -6.12 -24.30 -4.45
N LYS A 75 -5.02 -23.58 -4.14
CA LYS A 75 -3.94 -23.34 -5.12
C LYS A 75 -3.37 -24.67 -5.66
N LYS A 76 -3.09 -25.63 -4.78
CA LYS A 76 -2.58 -26.96 -5.18
C LYS A 76 -3.54 -27.71 -6.09
N GLN A 77 -4.84 -27.62 -5.84
CA GLN A 77 -5.85 -28.21 -6.71
C GLN A 77 -5.84 -27.56 -8.11
N LEU A 78 -5.73 -26.24 -8.19
CA LEU A 78 -5.66 -25.51 -9.46
C LEU A 78 -4.37 -25.81 -10.22
N GLU A 79 -3.22 -25.90 -9.54
CA GLU A 79 -1.95 -26.34 -10.13
C GLU A 79 -2.05 -27.73 -10.75
N ALA A 80 -2.74 -28.67 -10.09
CA ALA A 80 -3.02 -29.99 -10.65
C ALA A 80 -3.92 -29.89 -11.88
N GLY A 81 -4.89 -28.94 -11.90
CA GLY A 81 -5.72 -28.64 -13.06
C GLY A 81 -4.90 -28.19 -14.28
N VAL A 82 -3.94 -27.25 -14.07
CA VAL A 82 -3.01 -26.82 -15.13
C VAL A 82 -2.26 -28.02 -15.73
N ASN A 83 -1.69 -28.85 -14.85
CA ASN A 83 -0.93 -30.05 -15.31
C ASN A 83 -1.82 -31.01 -16.07
N ALA A 84 -3.06 -31.26 -15.62
CA ALA A 84 -4.02 -32.11 -16.30
C ALA A 84 -4.43 -31.57 -17.67
N ALA A 85 -4.63 -30.26 -17.81
CA ALA A 85 -4.92 -29.59 -19.09
C ALA A 85 -3.76 -29.76 -20.08
N LEU A 86 -2.53 -29.42 -19.63
CA LEU A 86 -1.33 -29.53 -20.46
C LEU A 86 -0.98 -30.97 -20.85
N SER A 87 -1.31 -31.97 -20.03
CA SER A 87 -1.07 -33.37 -20.35
C SER A 87 -1.93 -33.90 -21.52
N ARG A 88 -3.00 -33.19 -21.88
CA ARG A 88 -3.85 -33.50 -23.05
C ARG A 88 -3.25 -33.04 -24.38
N ARG A 89 -2.17 -32.26 -24.34
CA ARG A 89 -1.50 -31.79 -25.55
C ARG A 89 -0.94 -33.00 -26.32
N ARG A 90 -1.12 -32.96 -27.63
CA ARG A 90 -0.64 -33.99 -28.55
C ARG A 90 0.61 -33.51 -29.25
N ASP A 91 1.60 -34.40 -29.38
CA ASP A 91 2.78 -34.13 -30.19
C ASP A 91 2.49 -34.38 -31.66
N ALA A 92 2.51 -33.32 -32.46
CA ALA A 92 2.22 -33.38 -33.88
C ALA A 92 3.23 -34.25 -34.64
N ALA A 93 4.51 -34.20 -34.25
CA ALA A 93 5.56 -34.97 -34.92
C ALA A 93 5.29 -36.50 -34.80
N THR A 94 5.02 -36.94 -33.59
CA THR A 94 4.70 -38.36 -33.33
C THR A 94 3.41 -38.80 -34.00
N GLN A 95 2.35 -37.98 -33.92
CA GLN A 95 1.01 -38.33 -34.46
C GLN A 95 1.00 -38.38 -35.99
N THR A 96 1.82 -37.58 -36.68
CA THR A 96 1.86 -37.50 -38.14
C THR A 96 2.98 -38.33 -38.78
N ALA A 97 3.87 -38.92 -37.98
CA ALA A 97 5.05 -39.64 -38.48
C ALA A 97 4.72 -40.73 -39.52
N TYR A 98 3.68 -41.51 -39.30
CA TYR A 98 3.25 -42.56 -40.23
C TYR A 98 2.78 -41.99 -41.57
N ILE A 99 1.97 -40.94 -41.55
CA ILE A 99 1.47 -40.28 -42.78
C ILE A 99 2.64 -39.67 -43.58
N ARG A 100 3.57 -39.02 -42.88
CA ARG A 100 4.78 -38.43 -43.51
C ARG A 100 5.64 -39.52 -44.16
N GLU A 101 5.85 -40.65 -43.49
CA GLU A 101 6.62 -41.77 -44.08
C GLU A 101 5.90 -42.34 -45.30
N GLN A 102 4.57 -42.50 -45.27
CA GLN A 102 3.82 -42.93 -46.44
C GLN A 102 3.97 -41.95 -47.63
N ILE A 103 3.93 -40.68 -47.39
CA ILE A 103 4.15 -39.67 -48.45
C ILE A 103 5.54 -39.83 -49.05
N GLU A 104 6.58 -40.00 -48.23
CA GLU A 104 7.95 -40.17 -48.72
C GLU A 104 8.16 -41.47 -49.51
N VAL A 105 7.53 -42.56 -49.07
CA VAL A 105 7.54 -43.84 -49.85
C VAL A 105 6.89 -43.65 -51.21
N ASN A 106 5.70 -43.00 -51.26
CA ASN A 106 5.00 -42.78 -52.53
C ASN A 106 5.75 -41.79 -53.44
N LYS A 107 6.43 -40.78 -52.89
CA LYS A 107 7.29 -39.86 -53.68
C LYS A 107 8.45 -40.62 -54.33
N ARG A 108 9.13 -41.51 -53.58
CA ARG A 108 10.20 -42.33 -54.14
C ARG A 108 9.67 -43.25 -55.27
N GLU A 109 8.50 -43.82 -55.10
CA GLU A 109 7.86 -44.64 -56.11
C GLU A 109 7.45 -43.83 -57.39
N ALA A 110 6.87 -42.62 -57.18
CA ALA A 110 6.56 -41.72 -58.29
C ALA A 110 7.80 -41.35 -59.12
N ASP A 111 8.93 -41.09 -58.44
CA ASP A 111 10.21 -40.79 -59.11
C ASP A 111 10.74 -42.02 -59.91
N ARG A 112 10.60 -43.21 -59.33
CA ARG A 112 10.94 -44.49 -60.05
C ARG A 112 10.09 -44.67 -61.30
N VAL A 113 8.78 -44.54 -61.21
CA VAL A 113 7.84 -44.69 -62.33
C VAL A 113 8.07 -43.58 -63.37
N ARG A 114 8.34 -42.33 -62.95
CA ARG A 114 8.66 -41.23 -63.84
C ARG A 114 9.91 -41.50 -64.69
N ASN A 115 10.93 -42.15 -64.11
CA ASN A 115 12.13 -42.57 -64.83
C ASN A 115 11.88 -43.76 -65.81
N LEU A 116 11.01 -44.70 -65.44
CA LEU A 116 10.58 -45.79 -66.29
C LEU A 116 9.76 -45.29 -67.52
N ILE A 117 8.88 -44.32 -67.31
CA ILE A 117 8.15 -43.66 -68.44
C ILE A 117 9.10 -43.02 -69.42
N LYS A 118 10.15 -42.33 -68.95
CA LYS A 118 11.18 -41.74 -69.81
C LYS A 118 11.92 -42.77 -70.66
N ALA A 119 11.95 -44.05 -70.24
CA ALA A 119 12.54 -45.20 -70.93
C ALA A 119 11.50 -46.04 -71.70
N ASP A 120 10.28 -45.52 -71.91
CA ASP A 120 9.12 -46.22 -72.50
C ASP A 120 8.78 -47.57 -71.82
N ALA A 121 9.12 -47.70 -70.49
CA ALA A 121 8.96 -48.96 -69.76
C ALA A 121 7.81 -48.92 -68.72
N ALA A 122 6.97 -47.88 -68.67
CA ALA A 122 5.81 -47.78 -67.78
C ALA A 122 4.71 -46.90 -68.37
N ASN A 123 3.46 -47.04 -67.83
CA ASN A 123 2.27 -46.29 -68.26
C ASN A 123 2.09 -45.00 -67.39
N THR A 124 1.70 -43.91 -68.07
CA THR A 124 1.40 -42.58 -67.41
C THR A 124 0.27 -42.75 -66.38
N LYS A 125 -0.71 -43.56 -66.57
CA LYS A 125 -1.80 -43.84 -65.60
C LYS A 125 -1.27 -44.29 -64.24
N GLN A 126 -0.19 -45.07 -64.20
CA GLN A 126 0.41 -45.49 -62.93
C GLN A 126 1.01 -44.32 -62.15
N LEU A 127 1.63 -43.34 -62.87
CA LEU A 127 2.14 -42.12 -62.27
C LEU A 127 1.00 -41.24 -61.73
N ASP A 128 -0.11 -41.12 -62.50
CA ASP A 128 -1.29 -40.36 -62.09
C ASP A 128 -1.96 -40.93 -60.82
N ASP A 129 -2.05 -42.26 -60.73
CA ASP A 129 -2.59 -42.95 -59.54
C ASP A 129 -1.73 -42.70 -58.30
N ILE A 130 -0.38 -42.77 -58.42
CA ILE A 130 0.54 -42.51 -57.33
C ILE A 130 0.48 -41.03 -56.92
N THR A 131 0.45 -40.11 -57.86
CA THR A 131 0.38 -38.66 -57.63
C THR A 131 -0.95 -38.32 -56.91
N SER A 132 -2.06 -38.94 -57.28
CA SER A 132 -3.34 -38.76 -56.62
C SER A 132 -3.32 -39.29 -55.18
N SER A 133 -2.63 -40.43 -54.95
CA SER A 133 -2.43 -40.98 -53.58
C SER A 133 -1.58 -40.05 -52.72
N ILE A 134 -0.51 -39.44 -53.25
CA ILE A 134 0.31 -38.45 -52.53
C ILE A 134 -0.55 -37.25 -52.12
N LYS A 135 -1.34 -36.71 -53.07
CA LYS A 135 -2.22 -35.59 -52.80
C LYS A 135 -3.24 -35.86 -51.72
N LEU A 136 -3.83 -37.10 -51.68
CA LEU A 136 -4.75 -37.53 -50.66
C LEU A 136 -4.07 -37.59 -49.30
N LEU A 137 -2.85 -38.15 -49.21
CA LEU A 137 -2.08 -38.24 -47.97
C LEU A 137 -1.64 -36.86 -47.47
N GLU A 138 -1.26 -35.95 -48.35
CA GLU A 138 -0.92 -34.57 -47.99
C GLU A 138 -2.15 -33.83 -47.43
N THR A 139 -3.32 -34.01 -48.03
CA THR A 139 -4.58 -33.47 -47.50
C THR A 139 -4.93 -34.05 -46.12
N GLN A 140 -4.73 -35.39 -45.95
CA GLN A 140 -4.95 -36.05 -44.66
C GLN A 140 -3.95 -35.54 -43.59
N LEU A 141 -2.66 -35.33 -43.96
CA LEU A 141 -1.65 -34.78 -43.10
C LEU A 141 -2.07 -33.40 -42.60
N ALA A 142 -2.43 -32.51 -43.51
CA ALA A 142 -2.86 -31.13 -43.19
C ALA A 142 -4.09 -31.10 -42.27
N ALA A 143 -5.08 -31.99 -42.53
CA ALA A 143 -6.26 -32.11 -41.67
C ALA A 143 -5.91 -32.63 -40.25
N THR A 144 -4.99 -33.60 -40.17
CA THR A 144 -4.53 -34.12 -38.86
C THR A 144 -3.74 -33.10 -38.07
N GLU A 145 -2.85 -32.33 -38.74
CA GLU A 145 -2.10 -31.26 -38.11
C GLU A 145 -3.03 -30.17 -37.59
N ALA A 146 -4.04 -29.77 -38.36
CA ALA A 146 -5.04 -28.77 -37.93
C ALA A 146 -5.86 -29.26 -36.71
N ASP A 147 -6.25 -30.56 -36.69
CA ASP A 147 -6.95 -31.12 -35.52
C ASP A 147 -6.08 -31.12 -34.25
N ILE A 148 -4.79 -31.46 -34.39
CA ILE A 148 -3.85 -31.44 -33.29
C ILE A 148 -3.65 -30.01 -32.78
N GLU A 149 -3.48 -29.04 -33.65
CA GLU A 149 -3.32 -27.63 -33.31
C GLU A 149 -4.56 -27.10 -32.57
N GLN A 150 -5.76 -27.41 -33.10
CA GLN A 150 -7.02 -27.05 -32.45
C GLN A 150 -7.12 -27.64 -31.05
N ASN A 151 -6.82 -28.93 -30.85
CA ASN A 151 -6.84 -29.59 -29.57
C ASN A 151 -5.81 -28.97 -28.59
N ASN A 152 -4.60 -28.68 -29.09
CA ASN A 152 -3.56 -28.03 -28.27
C ASN A 152 -3.95 -26.62 -27.85
N THR A 153 -4.57 -25.84 -28.76
CA THR A 153 -5.10 -24.51 -28.45
C THR A 153 -6.16 -24.57 -27.34
N VAL A 154 -7.06 -25.57 -27.39
CA VAL A 154 -8.07 -25.76 -26.32
C VAL A 154 -7.40 -26.12 -24.99
N ALA A 155 -6.40 -27.02 -25.00
CA ALA A 155 -5.67 -27.43 -23.80
C ALA A 155 -4.91 -26.22 -23.19
N ASP A 156 -4.29 -25.39 -24.02
CA ASP A 156 -3.58 -24.16 -23.57
C ASP A 156 -4.54 -23.11 -23.03
N ALA A 157 -5.72 -22.94 -23.63
CA ALA A 157 -6.76 -22.04 -23.12
C ALA A 157 -7.30 -22.50 -21.74
N GLU A 158 -7.53 -23.81 -21.57
CA GLU A 158 -7.94 -24.39 -20.29
C GLU A 158 -6.86 -24.19 -19.21
N ALA A 159 -5.58 -24.47 -19.53
CA ALA A 159 -4.46 -24.24 -18.62
C ALA A 159 -4.35 -22.76 -18.22
N SER A 160 -4.51 -21.85 -19.18
CA SER A 160 -4.50 -20.39 -18.93
C SER A 160 -5.64 -19.95 -17.99
N SER A 161 -6.83 -20.57 -18.13
CA SER A 161 -7.95 -20.30 -17.21
C SER A 161 -7.62 -20.72 -15.77
N TYR A 162 -7.01 -21.88 -15.56
CA TYR A 162 -6.53 -22.29 -14.23
C TYR A 162 -5.44 -21.36 -13.69
N GLN A 163 -4.52 -20.91 -14.53
CA GLN A 163 -3.47 -19.96 -14.15
C GLN A 163 -4.06 -18.61 -13.66
N ALA A 164 -5.10 -18.13 -14.33
CA ALA A 164 -5.81 -16.93 -13.88
C ALA A 164 -6.47 -17.12 -12.50
N GLN A 165 -7.05 -18.29 -12.24
CA GLN A 165 -7.61 -18.63 -10.93
C GLN A 165 -6.51 -18.75 -9.85
N ILE A 166 -5.34 -19.31 -10.18
CA ILE A 166 -4.19 -19.35 -9.29
C ILE A 166 -3.77 -17.92 -8.90
N ALA A 167 -3.72 -16.98 -9.84
CA ALA A 167 -3.40 -15.59 -9.56
C ALA A 167 -4.39 -14.93 -8.57
N GLN A 168 -5.68 -15.24 -8.65
CA GLN A 168 -6.69 -14.80 -7.68
C GLN A 168 -6.46 -15.39 -6.29
N VAL A 169 -6.10 -16.65 -6.20
CA VAL A 169 -5.78 -17.32 -4.92
C VAL A 169 -4.49 -16.73 -4.33
N ASP A 170 -3.48 -16.45 -5.16
CA ASP A 170 -2.23 -15.82 -4.72
C ASP A 170 -2.45 -14.43 -4.15
N GLU A 171 -3.36 -13.64 -4.74
CA GLU A 171 -3.75 -12.34 -4.18
C GLU A 171 -4.48 -12.52 -2.83
N SER A 172 -5.33 -13.54 -2.70
CA SER A 172 -5.98 -13.86 -1.43
C SER A 172 -4.96 -14.30 -0.36
N LEU A 173 -3.96 -15.09 -0.73
CA LEU A 173 -2.83 -15.46 0.14
C LEU A 173 -2.00 -14.25 0.57
N ARG A 174 -1.78 -13.29 -0.34
CA ARG A 174 -1.10 -12.04 -0.01
C ARG A 174 -1.84 -11.26 1.06
N ARG A 175 -3.17 -11.16 0.96
CA ARG A 175 -4.03 -10.48 1.94
C ARG A 175 -4.07 -11.14 3.31
N CYS A 176 -3.70 -12.41 3.42
CA CYS A 176 -3.56 -13.07 4.73
C CYS A 176 -2.35 -12.57 5.52
N ARG A 177 -1.41 -11.88 4.88
CA ARG A 177 -0.23 -11.31 5.55
C ARG A 177 -0.58 -9.95 6.15
N VAL A 178 -0.27 -9.77 7.42
CA VAL A 178 -0.44 -8.50 8.11
C VAL A 178 0.83 -7.68 7.96
N VAL A 179 0.74 -6.57 7.23
CA VAL A 179 1.88 -5.73 6.85
C VAL A 179 1.70 -4.33 7.42
N SER A 180 2.78 -3.71 7.91
CA SER A 180 2.73 -2.30 8.29
C SER A 180 2.76 -1.41 7.04
N PRO A 181 1.82 -0.46 6.88
CA PRO A 181 1.79 0.45 5.75
C PRO A 181 2.79 1.61 5.86
N ILE A 182 3.25 1.92 7.08
CA ILE A 182 4.17 3.03 7.38
C ILE A 182 5.28 2.59 8.32
N ASP A 183 6.39 3.32 8.32
CA ASP A 183 7.33 3.30 9.44
C ASP A 183 6.72 4.00 10.64
N GLY A 184 6.82 3.43 11.83
CA GLY A 184 6.27 4.07 13.01
C GLY A 184 6.27 3.19 14.25
N LYS A 185 5.70 3.73 15.32
CA LYS A 185 5.57 3.06 16.61
C LYS A 185 4.16 2.54 16.82
N VAL A 186 4.04 1.30 17.30
CA VAL A 186 2.76 0.71 17.68
C VAL A 186 2.21 1.42 18.91
N LEU A 187 1.00 1.95 18.77
CA LEU A 187 0.30 2.62 19.87
C LEU A 187 -0.59 1.66 20.67
N VAL A 188 -1.33 0.81 19.94
CA VAL A 188 -2.30 -0.13 20.54
C VAL A 188 -2.32 -1.41 19.73
N LYS A 189 -2.37 -2.55 20.39
CA LYS A 189 -2.62 -3.87 19.81
C LYS A 189 -4.04 -4.30 20.13
N TYR A 190 -4.85 -4.62 19.12
CA TYR A 190 -6.27 -4.98 19.26
C TYR A 190 -6.55 -6.47 19.14
N ALA A 191 -5.60 -7.28 18.65
CA ALA A 191 -5.82 -8.70 18.39
C ALA A 191 -4.60 -9.54 18.79
N GLU A 192 -4.86 -10.77 19.23
CA GLU A 192 -3.83 -11.70 19.67
C GLU A 192 -3.77 -12.96 18.77
N PRO A 193 -2.61 -13.65 18.71
CA PRO A 193 -2.51 -14.95 18.08
C PRO A 193 -3.55 -15.94 18.62
N GLY A 194 -4.17 -16.72 17.72
CA GLY A 194 -5.21 -17.68 18.06
C GLY A 194 -6.64 -17.12 17.98
N GLU A 195 -6.82 -15.81 17.96
CA GLU A 195 -8.14 -15.20 17.75
C GLU A 195 -8.64 -15.36 16.32
N LEU A 196 -9.96 -15.30 16.17
CA LEU A 196 -10.62 -15.18 14.86
C LEU A 196 -10.71 -13.71 14.46
N THR A 197 -10.30 -13.43 13.23
CA THR A 197 -10.45 -12.11 12.62
C THR A 197 -11.34 -12.18 11.36
N ALA A 198 -11.82 -11.02 10.94
CA ALA A 198 -12.55 -10.85 9.69
C ALA A 198 -12.01 -9.64 8.94
N ALA A 199 -12.19 -9.58 7.63
CA ALA A 199 -11.80 -8.42 6.83
C ALA A 199 -12.40 -7.13 7.40
N GLY A 200 -11.56 -6.10 7.58
CA GLY A 200 -11.90 -4.82 8.20
C GLY A 200 -11.76 -4.78 9.73
N LYS A 201 -11.56 -5.91 10.44
CA LYS A 201 -11.34 -5.89 11.90
C LYS A 201 -9.97 -5.29 12.21
N PRO A 202 -9.88 -4.26 13.10
CA PRO A 202 -8.62 -3.67 13.54
C PRO A 202 -7.72 -4.73 14.20
N LEU A 203 -6.42 -4.70 13.85
CA LEU A 203 -5.40 -5.57 14.42
C LEU A 203 -4.44 -4.80 15.32
N PHE A 204 -3.96 -3.66 14.90
CA PHE A 204 -3.14 -2.75 15.70
C PHE A 204 -3.23 -1.33 15.14
N LYS A 205 -2.80 -0.35 15.95
CA LYS A 205 -2.66 1.06 15.56
C LYS A 205 -1.20 1.44 15.59
N ILE A 206 -0.72 2.09 14.54
CA ILE A 206 0.65 2.57 14.38
C ILE A 206 0.65 4.08 14.09
N ALA A 207 1.66 4.81 14.58
CA ALA A 207 1.84 6.22 14.28
C ALA A 207 3.29 6.56 13.94
N ASP A 208 3.48 7.48 13.00
CA ASP A 208 4.78 8.13 12.77
C ASP A 208 4.99 9.20 13.85
N LEU A 209 5.78 8.87 14.87
CA LEU A 209 6.12 9.79 15.96
C LEU A 209 7.34 10.67 15.65
N ASN A 210 8.04 10.47 14.54
CA ASN A 210 9.16 11.32 14.13
C ASN A 210 8.69 12.63 13.50
N ARG A 211 7.53 12.59 12.82
CA ARG A 211 6.88 13.76 12.24
C ARG A 211 5.55 13.97 12.92
N MET A 212 5.53 14.97 13.79
CA MET A 212 4.34 15.33 14.54
C MET A 212 3.80 16.69 14.10
N SER A 213 2.59 16.99 14.46
CA SER A 213 1.98 18.31 14.29
C SER A 213 1.36 18.78 15.59
N LEU A 214 1.51 20.09 15.85
CA LEU A 214 0.74 20.77 16.87
C LEU A 214 -0.52 21.31 16.22
N ARG A 215 -1.69 20.83 16.64
CA ARG A 215 -2.98 21.41 16.31
C ARG A 215 -3.30 22.47 17.32
N ALA A 216 -3.17 23.74 16.93
CA ALA A 216 -3.40 24.88 17.77
C ALA A 216 -4.56 25.73 17.25
N TYR A 217 -5.07 26.61 18.10
CA TYR A 217 -6.22 27.43 17.81
C TYR A 217 -5.85 28.91 17.87
N VAL A 218 -6.21 29.65 16.83
CA VAL A 218 -5.95 31.09 16.68
C VAL A 218 -7.25 31.84 16.51
N THR A 219 -7.28 33.10 16.93
CA THR A 219 -8.40 34.02 16.72
C THR A 219 -8.45 34.48 15.26
N GLY A 220 -9.60 35.00 14.81
CA GLY A 220 -9.73 35.55 13.46
C GLY A 220 -8.80 36.75 13.21
N SER A 221 -8.46 37.52 14.24
CA SER A 221 -7.49 38.62 14.13
C SER A 221 -6.06 38.14 13.93
N GLN A 222 -5.65 37.09 14.61
CA GLN A 222 -4.32 36.48 14.44
C GLN A 222 -4.19 35.78 13.07
N LEU A 223 -5.28 35.17 12.60
CA LEU A 223 -5.29 34.42 11.32
C LEU A 223 -4.87 35.29 10.12
N THR A 224 -5.18 36.59 10.14
CA THR A 224 -4.81 37.50 9.04
C THR A 224 -3.30 37.61 8.81
N GLY A 225 -2.49 37.37 9.86
CA GLY A 225 -1.02 37.40 9.82
C GLY A 225 -0.36 36.07 9.53
N ILE A 226 -1.11 34.98 9.52
CA ILE A 226 -0.58 33.62 9.40
C ILE A 226 -0.67 33.13 7.95
N LYS A 227 0.42 32.55 7.44
CA LYS A 227 0.50 32.03 6.07
C LYS A 227 0.90 30.56 6.06
N LEU A 228 0.34 29.82 5.12
CA LEU A 228 0.78 28.45 4.83
C LEU A 228 2.28 28.46 4.45
N GLY A 229 3.05 27.55 5.04
CA GLY A 229 4.51 27.48 4.85
C GLY A 229 5.32 28.42 5.75
N GLN A 230 4.67 29.23 6.59
CA GLN A 230 5.35 30.12 7.55
C GLN A 230 6.12 29.29 8.58
N LYS A 231 7.39 29.65 8.83
CA LYS A 231 8.18 29.09 9.92
C LYS A 231 7.76 29.74 11.25
N VAL A 232 7.60 28.90 12.24
CA VAL A 232 7.17 29.29 13.60
C VAL A 232 7.94 28.51 14.64
N ARG A 233 7.94 28.97 15.87
CA ARG A 233 8.52 28.24 17.01
C ARG A 233 7.41 27.51 17.75
N VAL A 234 7.64 26.20 17.99
CA VAL A 234 6.75 25.33 18.73
C VAL A 234 7.37 25.03 20.08
N PHE A 235 6.61 25.17 21.13
CA PHE A 235 7.03 24.95 22.50
C PHE A 235 6.24 23.80 23.10
N ALA A 236 6.94 22.82 23.66
CA ALA A 236 6.34 21.72 24.41
C ALA A 236 6.64 21.85 25.89
N ASP A 237 5.64 21.67 26.74
CA ASP A 237 5.82 21.68 28.19
C ASP A 237 6.81 20.61 28.63
N SER A 238 7.85 20.99 29.36
CA SER A 238 8.85 20.06 29.92
C SER A 238 8.76 19.91 31.44
N GLY A 239 7.60 20.17 32.02
CA GLY A 239 7.35 20.04 33.45
C GLY A 239 8.10 21.12 34.24
N VAL A 240 8.80 20.70 35.32
CA VAL A 240 9.47 21.64 36.27
C VAL A 240 10.68 22.35 35.64
N ASP A 241 11.26 21.77 34.57
CA ASP A 241 12.56 22.22 34.03
C ASP A 241 12.46 23.20 32.82
N GLY A 242 11.27 23.68 32.48
CA GLY A 242 11.11 24.70 31.43
C GLY A 242 10.35 24.20 30.19
N VAL A 243 10.69 24.73 29.02
CA VAL A 243 9.98 24.51 27.76
C VAL A 243 10.97 24.04 26.73
N ARG A 244 10.63 22.95 25.96
CA ARG A 244 11.42 22.54 24.79
C ARG A 244 10.94 23.25 23.56
N GLU A 245 11.87 23.76 22.77
CA GLU A 245 11.61 24.51 21.56
C GLU A 245 11.92 23.67 20.31
N TYR A 246 11.04 23.71 19.32
CA TYR A 246 11.19 23.08 18.02
C TYR A 246 10.91 24.09 16.91
N GLU A 247 11.62 23.97 15.79
CA GLU A 247 11.25 24.69 14.56
C GLU A 247 10.08 23.97 13.89
N GLY A 248 8.98 24.69 13.67
CA GLY A 248 7.80 24.19 12.99
C GLY A 248 7.47 24.97 11.72
N THR A 249 6.64 24.40 10.88
CA THR A 249 6.12 25.04 9.68
C THR A 249 4.60 24.90 9.66
N VAL A 250 3.87 25.99 9.42
CA VAL A 250 2.42 25.96 9.25
C VAL A 250 2.07 25.13 8.04
N SER A 251 1.51 23.93 8.26
CA SER A 251 1.21 22.95 7.22
C SER A 251 -0.26 22.94 6.79
N TRP A 252 -1.14 23.49 7.62
CA TRP A 252 -2.57 23.56 7.33
C TRP A 252 -3.24 24.65 8.15
N ILE A 253 -4.25 25.29 7.56
CA ILE A 253 -5.11 26.31 8.18
C ILE A 253 -6.55 25.90 7.87
N SER A 254 -7.42 25.90 8.88
CA SER A 254 -8.84 25.56 8.70
C SER A 254 -9.57 26.68 7.94
N ASP A 255 -10.37 26.29 6.95
CA ASP A 255 -11.30 27.20 6.25
C ASP A 255 -12.60 27.44 7.03
N GLN A 256 -12.81 26.70 8.12
CA GLN A 256 -13.99 26.82 8.97
C GLN A 256 -13.61 27.17 10.40
N SER A 257 -14.39 28.05 11.02
CA SER A 257 -14.25 28.33 12.43
C SER A 257 -14.76 27.17 13.28
N GLU A 258 -14.04 26.89 14.36
CA GLU A 258 -14.41 25.91 15.38
C GLU A 258 -14.74 26.65 16.69
N PHE A 259 -15.54 26.01 17.54
CA PHE A 259 -15.66 26.47 18.92
C PHE A 259 -14.50 25.92 19.72
N THR A 260 -13.95 26.73 20.65
CA THR A 260 -12.92 26.23 21.57
C THR A 260 -13.41 24.99 22.30
N PRO A 261 -12.62 23.90 22.36
CA PRO A 261 -13.02 22.64 23.00
C PRO A 261 -13.02 22.79 24.53
N LYS A 262 -13.99 23.53 25.09
CA LYS A 262 -14.23 23.60 26.53
C LYS A 262 -15.65 23.14 26.84
N THR A 263 -15.77 22.30 27.84
CA THR A 263 -16.99 21.59 28.23
C THR A 263 -18.07 22.47 28.89
N ILE A 264 -17.76 23.71 29.29
CA ILE A 264 -18.73 24.67 29.90
C ILE A 264 -18.43 26.05 29.34
N GLN A 265 -19.33 26.57 28.51
CA GLN A 265 -19.20 27.91 27.89
C GLN A 265 -20.08 28.93 28.62
N THR A 266 -19.47 29.98 29.10
CA THR A 266 -20.19 31.19 29.53
C THR A 266 -20.72 31.98 28.34
N ARG A 267 -21.66 32.91 28.53
CA ARG A 267 -22.25 33.72 27.45
C ARG A 267 -21.21 34.54 26.67
N ASP A 268 -20.14 34.98 27.33
CA ASP A 268 -19.06 35.79 26.74
C ASP A 268 -18.05 34.94 25.94
N GLU A 269 -17.88 33.65 26.26
CA GLU A 269 -17.00 32.73 25.53
C GLU A 269 -17.59 32.20 24.21
N ARG A 270 -18.90 32.32 24.00
CA ARG A 270 -19.56 31.97 22.71
C ARG A 270 -19.23 32.93 21.58
N ALA A 271 -18.66 34.10 21.88
CA ALA A 271 -18.31 35.14 20.90
C ALA A 271 -16.94 34.90 20.23
N ASN A 272 -16.12 34.00 20.74
CA ASN A 272 -14.75 33.80 20.25
C ASN A 272 -14.66 32.58 19.34
N LEU A 273 -14.99 32.79 18.06
CA LEU A 273 -14.69 31.83 17.01
C LEU A 273 -13.17 31.71 16.84
N VAL A 274 -12.66 30.50 16.85
CA VAL A 274 -11.25 30.20 16.62
C VAL A 274 -11.08 29.38 15.35
N TYR A 275 -9.91 29.46 14.76
CA TYR A 275 -9.53 28.67 13.60
C TYR A 275 -8.42 27.71 13.99
N ALA A 276 -8.58 26.43 13.62
CA ALA A 276 -7.54 25.45 13.84
C ALA A 276 -6.42 25.63 12.82
N ILE A 277 -5.18 25.55 13.28
CA ILE A 277 -3.99 25.49 12.42
C ILE A 277 -3.18 24.25 12.79
N LYS A 278 -2.47 23.67 11.84
CA LYS A 278 -1.49 22.60 12.10
C LYS A 278 -0.09 23.09 11.78
N VAL A 279 0.80 22.91 12.73
CA VAL A 279 2.23 23.21 12.59
C VAL A 279 3.00 21.89 12.64
N SER A 280 3.60 21.49 11.53
CA SER A 280 4.41 20.27 11.44
C SER A 280 5.83 20.53 11.89
N PHE A 281 6.41 19.61 12.64
CA PHE A 281 7.79 19.68 13.15
C PHE A 281 8.41 18.28 13.24
N VAL A 282 9.73 18.21 13.38
CA VAL A 282 10.46 16.97 13.62
C VAL A 282 10.59 16.76 15.12
N ASN A 283 10.10 15.62 15.61
CA ASN A 283 10.15 15.27 17.01
C ASN A 283 11.45 14.51 17.34
N ASP A 284 12.04 14.80 18.48
CA ASP A 284 13.22 14.14 19.04
C ASP A 284 12.88 12.91 19.93
N GLY A 285 11.59 12.50 19.94
CA GLY A 285 11.07 11.41 20.77
C GLY A 285 10.53 11.85 22.14
N TYR A 286 10.70 13.11 22.50
CA TYR A 286 10.17 13.67 23.76
C TYR A 286 8.67 13.89 23.70
N VAL A 287 8.20 14.58 22.66
CA VAL A 287 6.79 14.92 22.51
C VAL A 287 5.94 13.67 22.28
N LYS A 288 4.82 13.58 23.01
CA LYS A 288 3.84 12.49 22.90
C LYS A 288 2.51 13.01 22.38
N ILE A 289 1.73 12.15 21.75
CA ILE A 289 0.37 12.46 21.29
C ILE A 289 -0.47 12.90 22.51
N GLY A 290 -1.21 14.02 22.36
CA GLY A 290 -2.08 14.57 23.40
C GLY A 290 -1.39 15.48 24.40
N MET A 291 -0.06 15.63 24.38
CA MET A 291 0.62 16.67 25.17
C MET A 291 0.18 18.06 24.69
N TYR A 292 0.21 19.02 25.60
CA TYR A 292 -0.03 20.44 25.27
C TYR A 292 1.23 21.11 24.75
N GLY A 293 1.03 22.07 23.89
CA GLY A 293 2.11 22.89 23.37
C GLY A 293 1.60 24.24 22.88
N ASP A 294 2.55 25.14 22.69
CA ASP A 294 2.31 26.52 22.31
C ASP A 294 3.06 26.88 21.03
N ILE A 295 2.57 27.89 20.32
CA ILE A 295 3.21 28.46 19.13
C ILE A 295 3.55 29.93 19.37
N ARG A 296 4.68 30.33 18.83
CA ARG A 296 5.05 31.73 18.65
C ARG A 296 5.36 31.98 17.18
N PHE A 297 4.63 32.94 16.59
CA PHE A 297 4.74 33.34 15.19
C PHE A 297 5.90 34.30 14.91
#